data_e3b236de3d231b5eb331fb6d04738667
#
_entry.id   e3b236de3d231b5eb331fb6d04738667
#
_cell.length_a   1.000
_cell.length_b   1.000
_cell.length_c   1.000
_cell.angle_alpha   90.00
_cell.angle_beta   90.00
_cell.angle_gamma   90.00
#
_symmetry.space_group_name_H-M   'P 1'
#
loop_
_entity.id
_entity.type
_entity.pdbx_description
1 polymer ?
#
loop_
_entity_poly.entity_id
_entity_poly.type
_entity_poly.pdbx_seq_one_letter_code
_entity_poly.pdbx_strand_id
1 'polypeptide(L)'
;MEKIDSNLIFNINTNHEFEALSFKIFNYQINNNEIYRKYASLILKDKMPNKITEIPFLPINFFKSEQIITNKLQAQITFKSSGTHGLRSNHHIADLDLYKSSFMNNFKNTYGNIQNTCIIGLLPSYEENGDSSLIYMVDSLIKMSNEKNSGFYNDNFKKLKNIIEENEKKKTKTIIIGVTYALLDFAKNHPMNLKNTIIIETGGMKGKRKELLKEEVHQILC
;
A
#
# COMPACT_ATOMS: atom_id res chain seq x y z
N MET A 1 -1.26 -23.07 19.52
CA MET A 1 -2.08 -21.82 19.53
C MET A 1 -2.78 -21.67 18.20
N GLU A 2 -4.06 -21.37 18.24
CA GLU A 2 -4.91 -21.29 17.04
C GLU A 2 -4.48 -20.10 16.16
N LYS A 3 -4.25 -20.34 14.87
CA LYS A 3 -3.97 -19.30 13.88
C LYS A 3 -5.21 -18.38 13.82
N ILE A 4 -5.00 -17.07 13.79
CA ILE A 4 -6.12 -16.13 13.62
C ILE A 4 -6.69 -16.34 12.22
N ASP A 5 -8.00 -16.60 12.13
CA ASP A 5 -8.68 -16.66 10.84
C ASP A 5 -8.68 -15.27 10.20
N SER A 6 -8.01 -15.19 9.04
CA SER A 6 -7.91 -13.94 8.26
C SER A 6 -9.27 -13.38 7.83
N ASN A 7 -10.28 -14.23 7.67
CA ASN A 7 -11.63 -13.79 7.33
C ASN A 7 -12.24 -12.90 8.40
N LEU A 8 -11.92 -13.12 9.68
CA LEU A 8 -12.39 -12.28 10.77
C LEU A 8 -11.91 -10.83 10.64
N ILE A 9 -10.69 -10.63 10.08
CA ILE A 9 -10.09 -9.29 9.93
C ILE A 9 -10.89 -8.43 8.93
N PHE A 10 -11.41 -9.05 7.86
CA PHE A 10 -12.08 -8.34 6.78
C PHE A 10 -13.59 -8.25 6.92
N ASN A 11 -14.16 -8.90 7.94
CA ASN A 11 -15.61 -8.96 8.19
C ASN A 11 -16.03 -8.29 9.50
N ILE A 12 -15.24 -7.34 10.00
CA ILE A 12 -15.59 -6.53 11.18
C ILE A 12 -16.68 -5.54 10.80
N ASN A 13 -17.82 -5.56 11.51
CA ASN A 13 -18.97 -4.69 11.26
C ASN A 13 -19.33 -3.82 12.48
N THR A 14 -18.84 -4.18 13.66
CA THR A 14 -19.17 -3.49 14.92
C THR A 14 -17.92 -3.14 15.73
N ASN A 15 -18.02 -2.12 16.59
CA ASN A 15 -16.96 -1.75 17.52
C ASN A 15 -16.62 -2.90 18.48
N HIS A 16 -17.59 -3.68 18.90
CA HIS A 16 -17.39 -4.83 19.79
C HIS A 16 -16.55 -5.91 19.10
N GLU A 17 -16.84 -6.24 17.84
CA GLU A 17 -16.03 -7.19 17.05
C GLU A 17 -14.60 -6.68 16.84
N PHE A 18 -14.44 -5.38 16.55
CA PHE A 18 -13.14 -4.75 16.43
C PHE A 18 -12.34 -4.86 17.74
N GLU A 19 -12.96 -4.55 18.87
CA GLU A 19 -12.32 -4.64 20.18
C GLU A 19 -11.91 -6.08 20.51
N ALA A 20 -12.82 -7.02 20.38
CA ALA A 20 -12.57 -8.44 20.63
C ALA A 20 -11.43 -8.99 19.76
N LEU A 21 -11.42 -8.66 18.46
CA LEU A 21 -10.37 -9.09 17.55
C LEU A 21 -9.03 -8.41 17.86
N SER A 22 -9.03 -7.14 18.26
CA SER A 22 -7.82 -6.40 18.65
C SER A 22 -7.12 -7.08 19.83
N PHE A 23 -7.85 -7.48 20.86
CA PHE A 23 -7.30 -8.24 21.98
C PHE A 23 -6.84 -9.65 21.57
N LYS A 24 -7.56 -10.31 20.69
CA LYS A 24 -7.16 -11.62 20.16
C LYS A 24 -5.83 -11.51 19.40
N ILE A 25 -5.67 -10.48 18.56
CA ILE A 25 -4.43 -10.21 17.81
C ILE A 25 -3.30 -9.82 18.78
N PHE A 26 -3.55 -8.97 19.77
CA PHE A 26 -2.58 -8.61 20.80
C PHE A 26 -2.04 -9.85 21.50
N ASN A 27 -2.94 -10.71 22.02
CA ASN A 27 -2.57 -11.95 22.69
C ASN A 27 -1.80 -12.91 21.78
N TYR A 28 -2.18 -12.98 20.51
CA TYR A 28 -1.46 -13.76 19.52
C TYR A 28 -0.04 -13.23 19.31
N GLN A 29 0.11 -11.93 19.10
CA GLN A 29 1.39 -11.30 18.83
C GLN A 29 2.33 -11.33 20.05
N ILE A 30 1.85 -11.06 21.25
CA ILE A 30 2.71 -11.07 22.45
C ILE A 30 3.25 -12.49 22.73
N ASN A 31 2.51 -13.53 22.37
CA ASN A 31 2.93 -14.91 22.56
C ASN A 31 3.83 -15.44 21.43
N ASN A 32 3.69 -14.94 20.22
CA ASN A 32 4.30 -15.53 19.03
C ASN A 32 5.32 -14.63 18.32
N ASN A 33 5.46 -13.35 18.72
CA ASN A 33 6.45 -12.43 18.17
C ASN A 33 7.41 -11.99 19.28
N GLU A 34 8.63 -12.50 19.24
CA GLU A 34 9.62 -12.27 20.30
C GLU A 34 9.96 -10.78 20.49
N ILE A 35 10.14 -10.05 19.38
CA ILE A 35 10.48 -8.62 19.44
C ILE A 35 9.32 -7.82 20.02
N TYR A 36 8.10 -8.10 19.57
CA TYR A 36 6.91 -7.45 20.10
C TYR A 36 6.71 -7.75 21.59
N ARG A 37 6.88 -9.01 22.01
CA ARG A 37 6.79 -9.41 23.40
C ARG A 37 7.76 -8.64 24.28
N LYS A 38 9.05 -8.59 23.91
CA LYS A 38 10.06 -7.84 24.66
C LYS A 38 9.67 -6.37 24.83
N TYR A 39 9.27 -5.73 23.73
CA TYR A 39 8.83 -4.34 23.74
C TYR A 39 7.57 -4.13 24.61
N ALA A 40 6.54 -4.93 24.37
CA ALA A 40 5.26 -4.80 25.08
C ALA A 40 5.40 -5.04 26.58
N SER A 41 6.21 -6.02 27.00
CA SER A 41 6.48 -6.29 28.45
C SER A 41 7.13 -5.10 29.15
N LEU A 42 8.04 -4.38 28.49
CA LEU A 42 8.65 -3.16 29.06
C LEU A 42 7.63 -2.04 29.29
N ILE A 43 6.66 -1.89 28.38
CA ILE A 43 5.62 -0.85 28.48
C ILE A 43 4.57 -1.22 29.50
N LEU A 44 4.11 -2.45 29.48
CA LEU A 44 2.99 -2.94 30.28
C LEU A 44 3.36 -3.19 31.77
N LYS A 45 4.65 -3.44 32.06
CA LYS A 45 5.13 -3.73 33.44
C LYS A 45 4.25 -4.77 34.15
N ASP A 46 4.04 -5.91 33.50
CA ASP A 46 3.24 -7.05 33.95
C ASP A 46 1.72 -6.80 34.12
N LYS A 47 1.22 -5.64 33.62
CA LYS A 47 -0.22 -5.36 33.59
C LYS A 47 -0.75 -5.68 32.19
N MET A 48 -1.77 -6.56 32.10
CA MET A 48 -2.43 -6.80 30.82
C MET A 48 -3.37 -5.64 30.48
N PRO A 49 -3.42 -5.19 29.19
CA PRO A 49 -4.30 -4.13 28.77
C PRO A 49 -5.77 -4.58 28.89
N ASN A 50 -6.63 -3.70 29.39
CA ASN A 50 -8.08 -3.91 29.47
C ASN A 50 -8.87 -3.00 28.53
N LYS A 51 -8.19 -2.10 27.82
CA LYS A 51 -8.73 -1.21 26.77
C LYS A 51 -7.81 -1.24 25.54
N ILE A 52 -8.37 -1.04 24.36
CA ILE A 52 -7.60 -0.98 23.10
C ILE A 52 -6.48 0.07 23.19
N THR A 53 -6.75 1.23 23.81
CA THR A 53 -5.80 2.33 23.97
C THR A 53 -4.59 1.99 24.84
N GLU A 54 -4.65 0.90 25.59
CA GLU A 54 -3.55 0.40 26.43
C GLU A 54 -2.68 -0.63 25.71
N ILE A 55 -3.09 -1.11 24.53
CA ILE A 55 -2.30 -2.05 23.72
C ILE A 55 -1.07 -1.31 23.20
N PRO A 56 0.17 -1.77 23.51
CA PRO A 56 1.38 -1.15 22.98
C PRO A 56 1.51 -1.39 21.49
N PHE A 57 1.64 -0.33 20.70
CA PHE A 57 1.94 -0.44 19.26
C PHE A 57 3.45 -0.39 19.04
N LEU A 58 3.98 -1.37 18.29
CA LEU A 58 5.40 -1.43 17.99
C LEU A 58 5.83 -0.22 17.12
N PRO A 59 6.82 0.59 17.56
CA PRO A 59 7.30 1.71 16.77
C PRO A 59 7.86 1.27 15.42
N ILE A 60 7.53 2.02 14.35
CA ILE A 60 7.91 1.69 12.96
C ILE A 60 9.43 1.55 12.77
N ASN A 61 10.23 2.20 13.61
CA ASN A 61 11.69 2.12 13.53
C ASN A 61 12.26 0.73 13.80
N PHE A 62 11.53 -0.14 14.52
CA PHE A 62 11.95 -1.53 14.72
C PHE A 62 12.10 -2.29 13.40
N PHE A 63 11.32 -1.94 12.36
CA PHE A 63 11.47 -2.54 11.04
C PHE A 63 12.78 -2.20 10.31
N LYS A 64 13.59 -1.26 10.85
CA LYS A 64 14.92 -0.94 10.33
C LYS A 64 16.03 -1.78 10.98
N SER A 65 15.88 -2.08 12.26
CA SER A 65 16.92 -2.73 13.09
C SER A 65 16.62 -4.19 13.40
N GLU A 66 15.35 -4.60 13.36
CA GLU A 66 14.92 -5.90 13.82
C GLU A 66 14.20 -6.69 12.71
N GLN A 67 14.32 -8.01 12.78
CA GLN A 67 13.53 -8.90 11.92
C GLN A 67 12.16 -9.15 12.56
N ILE A 68 11.18 -8.35 12.17
CA ILE A 68 9.82 -8.46 12.70
C ILE A 68 9.04 -9.52 11.91
N ILE A 69 8.90 -10.70 12.50
CA ILE A 69 8.10 -11.80 11.95
C ILE A 69 7.54 -12.66 13.08
N THR A 70 6.30 -13.13 12.91
CA THR A 70 5.60 -13.93 13.92
C THR A 70 5.95 -15.41 13.77
N ASN A 71 6.08 -16.15 14.89
CA ASN A 71 6.37 -17.60 14.94
C ASN A 71 7.68 -18.02 14.25
N LYS A 72 8.63 -17.11 14.01
CA LYS A 72 9.84 -17.39 13.23
C LYS A 72 9.55 -18.03 11.86
N LEU A 73 8.40 -17.70 11.27
CA LEU A 73 8.02 -18.17 9.94
C LEU A 73 9.00 -17.67 8.90
N GLN A 74 9.15 -18.43 7.82
CA GLN A 74 9.90 -17.94 6.67
C GLN A 74 9.07 -16.89 5.94
N ALA A 75 9.68 -15.74 5.63
CA ALA A 75 9.03 -14.73 4.82
C ALA A 75 8.86 -15.22 3.38
N GLN A 76 7.64 -15.13 2.84
CA GLN A 76 7.36 -15.40 1.43
C GLN A 76 7.88 -14.29 0.53
N ILE A 77 7.86 -13.05 1.05
CA ILE A 77 8.46 -11.87 0.42
C ILE A 77 8.92 -10.87 1.48
N THR A 78 9.92 -10.05 1.17
CA THR A 78 10.34 -8.94 2.01
C THR A 78 10.28 -7.65 1.22
N PHE A 79 9.43 -6.73 1.65
CA PHE A 79 9.39 -5.39 1.09
C PHE A 79 10.35 -4.46 1.81
N LYS A 80 10.94 -3.54 1.05
CA LYS A 80 11.88 -2.55 1.58
C LYS A 80 11.36 -1.13 1.35
N SER A 81 11.58 -0.26 2.34
CA SER A 81 11.26 1.16 2.18
C SER A 81 12.18 1.82 1.15
N SER A 82 11.71 2.90 0.51
CA SER A 82 12.48 3.69 -0.47
C SER A 82 13.64 4.47 0.14
N GLY A 83 13.89 4.41 1.45
CA GLY A 83 14.85 5.15 2.25
C GLY A 83 15.87 5.98 1.46
N THR A 84 15.82 7.31 1.61
CA THR A 84 16.72 8.25 0.92
C THR A 84 18.04 8.41 1.65
N HIS A 85 18.09 8.14 2.96
CA HIS A 85 19.31 8.24 3.78
C HIS A 85 19.29 7.18 4.89
N GLY A 86 20.27 6.27 4.89
CA GLY A 86 20.49 5.29 5.96
C GLY A 86 19.83 3.91 5.76
N LEU A 87 19.60 3.20 6.88
CA LEU A 87 19.04 1.85 6.86
C LEU A 87 17.59 1.84 6.35
N ARG A 88 17.34 1.02 5.35
CA ARG A 88 15.98 0.76 4.83
C ARG A 88 15.22 -0.14 5.81
N SER A 89 13.94 0.12 6.00
CA SER A 89 13.10 -0.81 6.76
C SER A 89 12.74 -2.03 5.92
N ASN A 90 12.68 -3.19 6.59
CA ASN A 90 12.33 -4.47 5.98
C ASN A 90 11.00 -4.93 6.55
N HIS A 91 10.02 -5.14 5.68
CA HIS A 91 8.72 -5.70 6.06
C HIS A 91 8.64 -7.14 5.55
N HIS A 92 8.85 -8.09 6.46
CA HIS A 92 8.82 -9.51 6.17
C HIS A 92 7.38 -10.02 6.17
N ILE A 93 6.89 -10.48 5.03
CA ILE A 93 5.53 -11.00 4.86
C ILE A 93 5.55 -12.52 4.91
N ALA A 94 5.01 -13.09 5.97
CA ALA A 94 4.90 -14.53 6.15
C ALA A 94 3.63 -15.13 5.49
N ASP A 95 2.59 -14.32 5.31
CA ASP A 95 1.32 -14.72 4.66
C ASP A 95 0.99 -13.71 3.55
N LEU A 96 1.37 -14.06 2.33
CA LEU A 96 1.21 -13.19 1.17
C LEU A 96 -0.26 -13.07 0.73
N ASP A 97 -1.08 -14.09 0.98
CA ASP A 97 -2.50 -14.05 0.64
C ASP A 97 -3.26 -13.11 1.57
N LEU A 98 -2.93 -13.10 2.87
CA LEU A 98 -3.45 -12.11 3.81
C LEU A 98 -3.06 -10.68 3.38
N TYR A 99 -1.80 -10.48 2.99
CA TYR A 99 -1.31 -9.18 2.51
C TYR A 99 -2.07 -8.71 1.26
N LYS A 100 -2.23 -9.60 0.26
CA LYS A 100 -3.02 -9.34 -0.95
C LYS A 100 -4.47 -9.00 -0.62
N SER A 101 -5.11 -9.82 0.20
CA SER A 101 -6.50 -9.61 0.61
C SER A 101 -6.71 -8.26 1.26
N SER A 102 -5.74 -7.80 2.07
CA SER A 102 -5.80 -6.50 2.74
C SER A 102 -5.91 -5.33 1.75
N PHE A 103 -4.96 -5.20 0.82
CA PHE A 103 -5.01 -4.08 -0.13
C PHE A 103 -6.12 -4.24 -1.19
N MET A 104 -6.45 -5.47 -1.58
CA MET A 104 -7.51 -5.73 -2.55
C MET A 104 -8.88 -5.35 -2.02
N ASN A 105 -9.22 -5.75 -0.78
CA ASN A 105 -10.48 -5.39 -0.14
C ASN A 105 -10.57 -3.88 0.06
N ASN A 106 -9.51 -3.23 0.54
CA ASN A 106 -9.49 -1.79 0.71
C ASN A 106 -9.68 -1.05 -0.62
N PHE A 107 -8.97 -1.47 -1.67
CA PHE A 107 -9.07 -0.88 -3.00
C PHE A 107 -10.49 -1.05 -3.58
N LYS A 108 -11.07 -2.25 -3.47
CA LYS A 108 -12.44 -2.54 -3.91
C LYS A 108 -13.47 -1.68 -3.15
N ASN A 109 -13.32 -1.54 -1.84
CA ASN A 109 -14.24 -0.75 -1.02
C ASN A 109 -14.17 0.74 -1.33
N THR A 110 -12.99 1.25 -1.70
CA THR A 110 -12.77 2.67 -1.99
C THR A 110 -13.11 3.01 -3.44
N TYR A 111 -12.69 2.17 -4.38
CA TYR A 111 -12.74 2.48 -5.82
C TYR A 111 -13.68 1.56 -6.61
N GLY A 112 -14.28 0.55 -5.98
CA GLY A 112 -15.21 -0.37 -6.64
C GLY A 112 -14.53 -1.50 -7.40
N ASN A 113 -15.20 -2.02 -8.43
CA ASN A 113 -14.74 -3.22 -9.14
C ASN A 113 -13.47 -2.98 -9.97
N ILE A 114 -12.40 -3.69 -9.63
CA ILE A 114 -11.09 -3.61 -10.29
C ILE A 114 -11.14 -4.17 -11.71
N GLN A 115 -11.92 -5.22 -11.92
CA GLN A 115 -11.98 -5.92 -13.22
C GLN A 115 -12.41 -5.00 -14.37
N ASN A 116 -13.28 -4.04 -14.09
CA ASN A 116 -13.80 -3.09 -15.07
C ASN A 116 -13.12 -1.70 -14.95
N THR A 117 -11.91 -1.65 -14.43
CA THR A 117 -11.17 -0.41 -14.21
C THR A 117 -9.80 -0.53 -14.87
N CYS A 118 -9.45 0.41 -15.74
CA CYS A 118 -8.12 0.49 -16.31
C CYS A 118 -7.14 0.99 -15.23
N ILE A 119 -6.17 0.18 -14.87
CA ILE A 119 -5.15 0.51 -13.86
C ILE A 119 -3.85 0.87 -14.54
N ILE A 120 -3.40 2.09 -14.31
CA ILE A 120 -2.19 2.66 -14.88
C ILE A 120 -1.18 2.94 -13.78
N GLY A 121 0.01 2.34 -13.88
CA GLY A 121 1.15 2.64 -13.03
C GLY A 121 2.08 3.65 -13.70
N LEU A 122 2.17 4.85 -13.13
CA LEU A 122 3.18 5.84 -13.50
C LEU A 122 4.33 5.77 -12.48
N LEU A 123 4.93 4.60 -12.44
CA LEU A 123 5.91 4.09 -11.48
C LEU A 123 6.91 3.20 -12.24
N PRO A 124 8.13 2.99 -11.73
CA PRO A 124 8.99 1.92 -12.22
C PRO A 124 8.25 0.57 -12.21
N SER A 125 8.57 -0.32 -13.14
CA SER A 125 7.94 -1.64 -13.22
C SER A 125 8.38 -2.55 -12.06
N TYR A 126 7.67 -3.67 -11.87
CA TYR A 126 8.04 -4.68 -10.88
C TYR A 126 9.41 -5.31 -11.18
N GLU A 127 9.75 -5.48 -12.44
CA GLU A 127 11.06 -5.99 -12.88
C GLU A 127 12.21 -5.06 -12.45
N GLU A 128 11.97 -3.74 -12.45
CA GLU A 128 12.95 -2.74 -12.05
C GLU A 128 13.10 -2.57 -10.53
N ASN A 129 12.04 -2.86 -9.76
CA ASN A 129 12.01 -2.56 -8.33
C ASN A 129 11.10 -3.52 -7.53
N GLY A 130 11.36 -4.82 -7.65
CA GLY A 130 10.53 -5.91 -7.10
C GLY A 130 10.45 -5.98 -5.57
N ASP A 131 11.26 -5.20 -4.83
CA ASP A 131 11.19 -5.13 -3.36
C ASP A 131 10.27 -4.00 -2.84
N SER A 132 9.55 -3.31 -3.73
CA SER A 132 8.59 -2.25 -3.37
C SER A 132 7.19 -2.79 -3.16
N SER A 133 6.61 -2.58 -1.97
CA SER A 133 5.22 -2.95 -1.66
C SER A 133 4.20 -2.21 -2.53
N LEU A 134 4.46 -0.94 -2.87
CA LEU A 134 3.61 -0.15 -3.74
C LEU A 134 3.56 -0.75 -5.15
N ILE A 135 4.73 -1.07 -5.70
CA ILE A 135 4.81 -1.65 -7.05
C ILE A 135 4.17 -3.03 -7.09
N TYR A 136 4.38 -3.85 -6.06
CA TYR A 136 3.71 -5.15 -5.92
C TYR A 136 2.18 -5.01 -5.91
N MET A 137 1.65 -4.02 -5.17
CA MET A 137 0.21 -3.73 -5.15
C MET A 137 -0.29 -3.32 -6.53
N VAL A 138 0.37 -2.37 -7.20
CA VAL A 138 -0.06 -1.87 -8.52
C VAL A 138 0.03 -2.97 -9.58
N ASP A 139 1.09 -3.77 -9.59
CA ASP A 139 1.22 -4.94 -10.48
C ASP A 139 0.09 -5.95 -10.28
N SER A 140 -0.26 -6.23 -9.02
CA SER A 140 -1.38 -7.11 -8.69
C SER A 140 -2.73 -6.56 -9.18
N LEU A 141 -2.96 -5.26 -9.04
CA LEU A 141 -4.18 -4.59 -9.55
C LEU A 141 -4.25 -4.62 -11.07
N ILE A 142 -3.13 -4.37 -11.77
CA ILE A 142 -3.02 -4.47 -13.23
C ILE A 142 -3.37 -5.88 -13.71
N LYS A 143 -2.81 -6.92 -13.06
CA LYS A 143 -3.07 -8.33 -13.41
C LYS A 143 -4.52 -8.76 -13.18
N MET A 144 -5.24 -8.11 -12.27
CA MET A 144 -6.65 -8.39 -11.99
C MET A 144 -7.61 -7.61 -12.87
N SER A 145 -7.16 -6.55 -13.50
CA SER A 145 -7.96 -5.77 -14.45
C SER A 145 -8.14 -6.54 -15.75
N ASN A 146 -9.37 -6.56 -16.28
CA ASN A 146 -9.66 -7.07 -17.61
C ASN A 146 -9.41 -6.03 -18.72
N GLU A 147 -9.09 -4.78 -18.33
CA GLU A 147 -8.82 -3.71 -19.28
C GLU A 147 -7.44 -3.87 -19.89
N LYS A 148 -7.39 -4.14 -21.21
CA LYS A 148 -6.17 -4.43 -21.97
C LYS A 148 -5.10 -3.32 -21.92
N ASN A 149 -5.53 -2.11 -21.61
CA ASN A 149 -4.67 -0.93 -21.49
C ASN A 149 -4.11 -0.75 -20.07
N SER A 150 -4.43 -1.65 -19.12
CA SER A 150 -3.80 -1.64 -17.80
C SER A 150 -2.32 -1.99 -17.91
N GLY A 151 -1.45 -1.24 -17.22
CA GLY A 151 0.00 -1.47 -17.30
C GLY A 151 0.83 -0.34 -16.70
N PHE A 152 2.15 -0.50 -16.77
CA PHE A 152 3.12 0.53 -16.39
C PHE A 152 3.52 1.36 -17.62
N TYR A 153 3.59 2.70 -17.48
CA TYR A 153 3.82 3.63 -18.58
C TYR A 153 4.85 4.72 -18.25
N ASN A 154 5.79 4.43 -17.34
CA ASN A 154 6.76 5.42 -16.87
C ASN A 154 7.61 6.04 -18.01
N ASP A 155 7.88 5.28 -19.07
CA ASP A 155 8.80 5.66 -20.13
C ASP A 155 8.09 6.05 -21.45
N ASN A 156 6.75 6.00 -21.50
CA ASN A 156 6.01 6.26 -22.73
C ASN A 156 4.78 7.16 -22.53
N PHE A 157 5.02 8.42 -22.23
CA PHE A 157 3.97 9.40 -22.01
C PHE A 157 3.08 9.64 -23.22
N LYS A 158 3.61 9.52 -24.45
CA LYS A 158 2.81 9.66 -25.66
C LYS A 158 1.77 8.53 -25.79
N LYS A 159 2.18 7.29 -25.52
CA LYS A 159 1.26 6.15 -25.50
C LYS A 159 0.24 6.30 -24.37
N LEU A 160 0.69 6.70 -23.18
CA LEU A 160 -0.18 6.94 -22.04
C LEU A 160 -1.26 7.98 -22.35
N LYS A 161 -0.88 9.12 -22.94
CA LYS A 161 -1.84 10.15 -23.38
C LYS A 161 -2.94 9.56 -24.27
N ASN A 162 -2.56 8.82 -25.31
CA ASN A 162 -3.52 8.23 -26.25
C ASN A 162 -4.49 7.26 -25.56
N ILE A 163 -3.99 6.46 -24.61
CA ILE A 163 -4.80 5.54 -23.81
C ILE A 163 -5.82 6.30 -22.97
N ILE A 164 -5.38 7.35 -22.27
CA ILE A 164 -6.28 8.14 -21.41
C ILE A 164 -7.36 8.81 -22.26
N GLU A 165 -7.00 9.43 -23.40
CA GLU A 165 -7.97 10.04 -24.32
C GLU A 165 -8.98 9.02 -24.87
N GLU A 166 -8.55 7.81 -25.18
CA GLU A 166 -9.43 6.72 -25.62
C GLU A 166 -10.39 6.30 -24.49
N ASN A 167 -9.86 6.12 -23.27
CA ASN A 167 -10.64 5.73 -22.11
C ASN A 167 -11.67 6.82 -21.73
N GLU A 168 -11.30 8.10 -21.77
CA GLU A 168 -12.22 9.21 -21.55
C GLU A 168 -13.37 9.22 -22.57
N LYS A 169 -13.06 9.02 -23.87
CA LYS A 169 -14.09 8.92 -24.94
C LYS A 169 -15.04 7.75 -24.72
N LYS A 170 -14.52 6.60 -24.27
CA LYS A 170 -15.29 5.38 -23.99
C LYS A 170 -15.98 5.41 -22.61
N LYS A 171 -15.71 6.42 -21.80
CA LYS A 171 -16.13 6.50 -20.39
C LYS A 171 -15.64 5.29 -19.56
N THR A 172 -14.50 4.73 -19.92
CA THR A 172 -13.85 3.66 -19.17
C THR A 172 -13.26 4.24 -17.89
N LYS A 173 -13.68 3.73 -16.75
CA LYS A 173 -13.09 4.12 -15.47
C LYS A 173 -11.60 3.82 -15.48
N THR A 174 -10.80 4.84 -15.19
CA THR A 174 -9.33 4.74 -15.20
C THR A 174 -8.78 5.21 -13.86
N ILE A 175 -7.78 4.51 -13.34
CA ILE A 175 -7.06 4.92 -12.13
C ILE A 175 -5.58 4.98 -12.49
N ILE A 176 -4.98 6.16 -12.31
CA ILE A 176 -3.55 6.40 -12.49
C ILE A 176 -2.90 6.48 -11.11
N ILE A 177 -1.99 5.57 -10.82
CA ILE A 177 -1.22 5.54 -9.57
C ILE A 177 0.21 5.94 -9.91
N GLY A 178 0.68 7.06 -9.36
CA GLY A 178 1.99 7.59 -9.74
C GLY A 178 2.73 8.30 -8.63
N VAL A 179 4.06 8.38 -8.78
CA VAL A 179 4.90 9.23 -7.94
C VAL A 179 4.77 10.69 -8.38
N THR A 180 4.89 11.61 -7.42
CA THR A 180 4.66 13.03 -7.62
C THR A 180 5.38 13.59 -8.86
N TYR A 181 6.69 13.36 -8.99
CA TYR A 181 7.44 13.91 -10.11
C TYR A 181 6.96 13.43 -11.47
N ALA A 182 6.58 12.15 -11.59
CA ALA A 182 6.13 11.59 -12.87
C ALA A 182 4.75 12.10 -13.26
N LEU A 183 3.84 12.23 -12.30
CA LEU A 183 2.52 12.84 -12.51
C LEU A 183 2.64 14.30 -12.95
N LEU A 184 3.50 15.10 -12.28
CA LEU A 184 3.73 16.49 -12.65
C LEU A 184 4.37 16.65 -14.03
N ASP A 185 5.32 15.77 -14.38
CA ASP A 185 5.94 15.78 -15.71
C ASP A 185 4.93 15.42 -16.79
N PHE A 186 4.09 14.42 -16.53
CA PHE A 186 3.03 14.04 -17.45
C PHE A 186 2.00 15.15 -17.64
N ALA A 187 1.47 15.73 -16.55
CA ALA A 187 0.46 16.79 -16.59
C ALA A 187 0.98 18.05 -17.31
N LYS A 188 2.24 18.45 -17.07
CA LYS A 188 2.86 19.61 -17.74
C LYS A 188 2.95 19.44 -19.25
N ASN A 189 3.30 18.23 -19.71
CA ASN A 189 3.52 17.97 -21.15
C ASN A 189 2.24 17.56 -21.88
N HIS A 190 1.23 17.09 -21.15
CA HIS A 190 -0.01 16.56 -21.69
C HIS A 190 -1.22 17.02 -20.86
N PRO A 191 -1.54 18.33 -20.83
CA PRO A 191 -2.70 18.84 -20.10
C PRO A 191 -3.98 18.27 -20.71
N MET A 192 -4.88 17.74 -19.85
CA MET A 192 -6.14 17.11 -20.26
C MET A 192 -7.24 17.41 -19.25
N ASN A 193 -8.49 17.47 -19.71
CA ASN A 193 -9.65 17.55 -18.82
C ASN A 193 -10.20 16.13 -18.62
N LEU A 194 -10.00 15.56 -17.45
CA LEU A 194 -10.33 14.18 -17.09
C LEU A 194 -11.64 14.14 -16.31
N LYS A 195 -12.57 13.25 -16.72
CA LYS A 195 -13.89 13.07 -16.07
C LYS A 195 -14.11 11.67 -15.55
N ASN A 196 -13.43 10.68 -16.14
CA ASN A 196 -13.56 9.25 -15.80
C ASN A 196 -12.27 8.69 -15.22
N THR A 197 -11.29 9.55 -14.97
CA THR A 197 -9.96 9.18 -14.46
C THR A 197 -9.74 9.70 -13.06
N ILE A 198 -9.29 8.83 -12.16
CA ILE A 198 -8.86 9.16 -10.81
C ILE A 198 -7.34 9.13 -10.77
N ILE A 199 -6.71 10.15 -10.18
CA ILE A 199 -5.26 10.20 -9.97
C ILE A 199 -4.97 9.93 -8.50
N ILE A 200 -4.12 8.94 -8.23
CA ILE A 200 -3.60 8.60 -6.90
C ILE A 200 -2.13 8.98 -6.85
N GLU A 201 -1.83 10.07 -6.17
CA GLU A 201 -0.48 10.56 -5.93
C GLU A 201 0.10 9.87 -4.68
N THR A 202 1.27 9.23 -4.82
CA THR A 202 1.89 8.40 -3.78
C THR A 202 3.10 9.05 -3.11
N GLY A 203 3.36 10.31 -3.40
CA GLY A 203 4.55 11.01 -2.93
C GLY A 203 5.80 10.70 -3.75
N GLY A 204 6.88 11.37 -3.39
CA GLY A 204 8.21 11.10 -3.94
C GLY A 204 8.63 12.03 -5.07
N MET A 205 9.59 12.91 -4.75
CA MET A 205 10.28 13.76 -5.74
C MET A 205 11.61 13.14 -6.18
N LYS A 206 12.12 12.12 -5.46
CA LYS A 206 13.37 11.38 -5.71
C LYS A 206 14.59 12.28 -6.04
N GLY A 207 14.67 13.47 -5.43
CA GLY A 207 15.72 14.44 -5.70
C GLY A 207 15.70 15.04 -7.13
N LYS A 208 14.68 14.74 -7.95
CA LYS A 208 14.57 15.26 -9.33
C LYS A 208 14.03 16.70 -9.38
N ARG A 209 13.32 17.15 -8.35
CA ARG A 209 12.77 18.50 -8.22
C ARG A 209 12.78 18.93 -6.76
N LYS A 210 12.66 20.27 -6.52
CA LYS A 210 12.37 20.84 -5.19
C LYS A 210 11.04 20.25 -4.70
N GLU A 211 10.98 19.87 -3.43
CA GLU A 211 9.75 19.44 -2.80
C GLU A 211 8.70 20.54 -2.87
N LEU A 212 7.52 20.18 -3.36
CA LEU A 212 6.35 21.07 -3.40
C LEU A 212 5.44 20.70 -2.22
N LEU A 213 4.68 21.70 -1.74
CA LEU A 213 3.60 21.43 -0.80
C LEU A 213 2.50 20.61 -1.49
N LYS A 214 1.78 19.83 -0.71
CA LYS A 214 0.71 18.97 -1.24
C LYS A 214 -0.37 19.77 -1.97
N GLU A 215 -0.67 20.95 -1.48
CA GLU A 215 -1.61 21.89 -2.07
C GLU A 215 -1.14 22.38 -3.44
N GLU A 216 0.17 22.66 -3.60
CA GLU A 216 0.75 23.08 -4.90
C GLU A 216 0.69 21.93 -5.92
N VAL A 217 0.97 20.70 -5.48
CA VAL A 217 0.84 19.51 -6.34
C VAL A 217 -0.60 19.34 -6.82
N HIS A 218 -1.58 19.48 -5.91
CA HIS A 218 -3.00 19.38 -6.26
C HIS A 218 -3.44 20.48 -7.23
N GLN A 219 -2.99 21.72 -7.05
CA GLN A 219 -3.32 22.82 -7.97
C GLN A 219 -2.81 22.59 -9.41
N ILE A 220 -1.73 21.82 -9.56
CA ILE A 220 -1.18 21.50 -10.89
C ILE A 220 -1.90 20.31 -11.51
N LEU A 221 -2.36 19.34 -10.68
CA LEU A 221 -2.97 18.10 -11.16
C LEU A 221 -4.49 18.18 -11.33
N CYS A 222 -5.16 19.12 -10.66
CA CYS A 222 -6.61 19.36 -10.72
C CYS A 222 -6.96 20.62 -11.50
#